data_07d8aab07700528e38b87a548c69c9cd
#
_entry.id   07d8aab07700528e38b87a548c69c9cd
#
_cell.length_a   1.000
_cell.length_b   1.000
_cell.length_c   1.000
_cell.angle_alpha   90.00
_cell.angle_beta   90.00
_cell.angle_gamma   90.00
#
_symmetry.space_group_name_H-M   'P 1'
#
loop_
_entity.id
_entity.type
_entity.pdbx_description
1 polymer ?
#
loop_
_entity_poly.entity_id
_entity_poly.type
_entity_poly.pdbx_seq_one_letter_code
_entity_poly.pdbx_strand_id
1 'polypeptide(L)'
;ERLAMYVFGVDRVYDLPFNDPDSATPLTYGDVFLENEKQQSRFNFELSDPEQNLRWFGDAEATAKRLLEACAVLPAFDYTLKASHLFNLLDARGVVSPTERQSFIARVRDLAKGCASAWAESQQ
;
A
#
# COMPACT_ATOMS: atom_id res chain seq x y z
N GLU A 1 10.68 5.60 12.76
CA GLU A 1 9.93 5.30 13.99
C GLU A 1 10.80 4.63 15.06
N ARG A 2 11.54 3.57 14.72
CA ARG A 2 12.39 2.85 15.70
C ARG A 2 13.46 3.75 16.31
N LEU A 3 14.11 4.59 15.50
CA LEU A 3 15.10 5.52 15.99
C LEU A 3 14.48 6.55 16.94
N ALA A 4 13.31 7.07 16.59
CA ALA A 4 12.57 8.01 17.45
C ALA A 4 12.17 7.35 18.76
N MET A 5 11.69 6.11 18.75
CA MET A 5 11.38 5.34 19.97
C MET A 5 12.61 5.22 20.87
N TYR A 6 13.76 4.93 20.31
CA TYR A 6 15.01 4.83 21.06
C TYR A 6 15.39 6.18 21.69
N VAL A 7 15.33 7.26 20.93
CA VAL A 7 15.69 8.62 21.39
C VAL A 7 14.77 9.08 22.52
N PHE A 8 13.46 8.82 22.42
CA PHE A 8 12.48 9.22 23.42
C PHE A 8 12.30 8.19 24.55
N GLY A 9 12.95 7.01 24.45
CA GLY A 9 12.89 5.98 25.48
C GLY A 9 11.50 5.35 25.66
N VAL A 10 10.73 5.22 24.57
CA VAL A 10 9.39 4.61 24.59
C VAL A 10 9.43 3.22 23.97
N ASP A 11 8.62 2.30 24.51
CA ASP A 11 8.57 0.91 24.06
C ASP A 11 7.56 0.69 22.93
N ARG A 12 6.60 1.59 22.77
CA ARG A 12 5.56 1.51 21.73
C ARG A 12 5.59 2.76 20.88
N VAL A 13 5.41 2.59 19.57
CA VAL A 13 5.34 3.71 18.62
C VAL A 13 4.22 4.70 18.99
N TYR A 14 3.12 4.19 19.56
CA TYR A 14 1.97 5.02 19.95
C TYR A 14 2.28 6.03 21.07
N ASP A 15 3.32 5.80 21.84
CA ASP A 15 3.74 6.67 22.94
C ASP A 15 4.72 7.76 22.48
N LEU A 16 5.12 7.76 21.20
CA LEU A 16 5.97 8.81 20.65
C LEU A 16 5.30 10.18 20.73
N PRO A 17 5.98 11.22 21.23
CA PRO A 17 5.42 12.57 21.26
C PRO A 17 5.30 13.15 19.85
N PHE A 18 4.19 13.82 19.58
CA PHE A 18 3.94 14.54 18.34
C PHE A 18 4.16 16.03 18.46
N ASN A 19 4.07 16.55 19.69
CA ASN A 19 4.38 17.92 20.04
C ASN A 19 5.20 17.95 21.32
N ASP A 20 5.43 19.12 21.89
CA ASP A 20 6.15 19.25 23.14
C ASP A 20 5.44 18.47 24.26
N PRO A 21 6.10 17.45 24.86
CA PRO A 21 5.50 16.65 25.93
C PRO A 21 5.12 17.46 27.17
N ASP A 22 5.76 18.61 27.38
CA ASP A 22 5.51 19.49 28.52
C ASP A 22 4.45 20.56 28.21
N SER A 23 3.85 20.51 27.03
CA SER A 23 2.79 21.44 26.64
C SER A 23 1.50 21.22 27.44
N ALA A 24 0.59 22.19 27.42
CA ALA A 24 -0.72 22.08 28.07
C ALA A 24 -1.60 21.00 27.45
N THR A 25 -1.36 20.65 26.18
CA THR A 25 -2.10 19.63 25.42
C THR A 25 -1.13 18.71 24.69
N PRO A 26 -0.43 17.82 25.42
CA PRO A 26 0.50 16.89 24.78
C PRO A 26 -0.24 15.90 23.88
N LEU A 27 0.31 15.65 22.69
CA LEU A 27 -0.21 14.67 21.73
C LEU A 27 0.85 13.61 21.47
N THR A 28 0.39 12.36 21.33
CA THR A 28 1.24 11.23 20.94
C THR A 28 0.91 10.75 19.54
N TYR A 29 1.79 9.92 18.98
CA TYR A 29 1.53 9.21 17.72
C TYR A 29 0.19 8.46 17.78
N GLY A 30 -0.08 7.80 18.92
CA GLY A 30 -1.33 7.06 19.12
C GLY A 30 -2.56 7.96 19.08
N ASP A 31 -2.49 9.15 19.67
CA ASP A 31 -3.62 10.09 19.66
C ASP A 31 -4.02 10.49 18.23
N VAL A 32 -3.04 10.59 17.34
CA VAL A 32 -3.26 11.02 15.95
C VAL A 32 -3.63 9.85 15.04
N PHE A 33 -2.95 8.72 15.14
CA PHE A 33 -3.00 7.66 14.13
C PHE A 33 -3.65 6.34 14.58
N LEU A 34 -3.71 6.04 15.88
CA LEU A 34 -4.14 4.71 16.34
C LEU A 34 -5.55 4.35 15.87
N GLU A 35 -6.50 5.26 16.01
CA GLU A 35 -7.90 5.00 15.60
C GLU A 35 -8.00 4.78 14.09
N ASN A 36 -7.29 5.60 13.30
CA ASN A 36 -7.23 5.41 11.86
C ASN A 36 -6.65 4.05 11.50
N GLU A 37 -5.54 3.65 12.13
CA GLU A 37 -4.92 2.34 11.87
C GLU A 37 -5.85 1.18 12.22
N LYS A 38 -6.59 1.27 13.34
CA LYS A 38 -7.58 0.26 13.72
C LYS A 38 -8.71 0.14 12.68
N GLN A 39 -9.25 1.26 12.24
CA GLN A 39 -10.33 1.26 11.26
C GLN A 39 -9.85 0.79 9.89
N GLN A 40 -8.67 1.17 9.45
CA GLN A 40 -8.08 0.69 8.21
C GLN A 40 -7.81 -0.82 8.25
N SER A 41 -7.30 -1.33 9.37
CA SER A 41 -7.10 -2.77 9.57
C SER A 41 -8.42 -3.52 9.52
N ARG A 42 -9.46 -3.01 10.19
CA ARG A 42 -10.81 -3.61 10.15
C ARG A 42 -11.38 -3.61 8.73
N PHE A 43 -11.21 -2.51 8.00
CA PHE A 43 -11.61 -2.45 6.59
C PHE A 43 -10.88 -3.53 5.77
N ASN A 44 -9.56 -3.62 5.91
CA ASN A 44 -8.74 -4.56 5.14
C ASN A 44 -9.12 -6.03 5.40
N PHE A 45 -9.37 -6.40 6.66
CA PHE A 45 -9.57 -7.79 7.05
C PHE A 45 -11.05 -8.21 7.14
N GLU A 46 -11.98 -7.27 7.33
CA GLU A 46 -13.37 -7.61 7.62
C GLU A 46 -14.40 -6.95 6.70
N LEU A 47 -14.21 -5.67 6.37
CA LEU A 47 -15.26 -4.86 5.73
C LEU A 47 -15.12 -4.73 4.21
N SER A 48 -13.92 -4.92 3.66
CA SER A 48 -13.71 -4.82 2.21
C SER A 48 -14.45 -5.93 1.47
N ASP A 49 -14.97 -5.62 0.29
CA ASP A 49 -15.64 -6.59 -0.58
C ASP A 49 -14.60 -7.26 -1.50
N PRO A 50 -14.33 -8.58 -1.35
CA PRO A 50 -13.36 -9.28 -2.18
C PRO A 50 -13.69 -9.24 -3.67
N GLU A 51 -14.95 -9.35 -4.06
CA GLU A 51 -15.34 -9.29 -5.47
C GLU A 51 -15.07 -7.92 -6.07
N GLN A 52 -15.36 -6.86 -5.34
CA GLN A 52 -15.06 -5.50 -5.74
C GLN A 52 -13.55 -5.28 -5.87
N ASN A 53 -12.76 -5.76 -4.92
CA ASN A 53 -11.31 -5.66 -4.96
C ASN A 53 -10.73 -6.41 -6.16
N LEU A 54 -11.30 -7.55 -6.52
CA LEU A 54 -10.89 -8.32 -7.69
C LEU A 54 -11.16 -7.54 -8.99
N ARG A 55 -12.33 -6.92 -9.11
CA ARG A 55 -12.65 -6.05 -10.26
C ARG A 55 -11.70 -4.86 -10.34
N TRP A 56 -11.46 -4.21 -9.22
CA TRP A 56 -10.54 -3.07 -9.15
C TRP A 56 -9.11 -3.46 -9.51
N PHE A 57 -8.66 -4.65 -9.09
CA PHE A 57 -7.36 -5.16 -9.49
C PHE A 57 -7.25 -5.29 -11.01
N GLY A 58 -8.25 -5.89 -11.65
CA GLY A 58 -8.31 -6.02 -13.10
C GLY A 58 -8.29 -4.65 -13.80
N ASP A 59 -9.06 -3.70 -13.29
CA ASP A 59 -9.13 -2.34 -13.82
C ASP A 59 -7.79 -1.60 -13.66
N ALA A 60 -7.15 -1.73 -12.50
CA ALA A 60 -5.84 -1.12 -12.25
C ALA A 60 -4.76 -1.72 -13.17
N GLU A 61 -4.76 -3.03 -13.35
CA GLU A 61 -3.85 -3.73 -14.26
C GLU A 61 -4.03 -3.27 -15.70
N ALA A 62 -5.27 -3.25 -16.18
CA ALA A 62 -5.58 -2.83 -17.54
C ALA A 62 -5.18 -1.36 -17.78
N THR A 63 -5.43 -0.50 -16.81
CA THR A 63 -5.05 0.90 -16.88
C THR A 63 -3.53 1.07 -16.91
N ALA A 64 -2.80 0.34 -16.07
CA ALA A 64 -1.34 0.38 -16.05
C ALA A 64 -0.76 -0.06 -17.42
N LYS A 65 -1.27 -1.14 -17.99
CA LYS A 65 -0.83 -1.62 -19.31
C LYS A 65 -1.06 -0.59 -20.41
N ARG A 66 -2.26 0.01 -20.44
CA ARG A 66 -2.60 1.04 -21.41
C ARG A 66 -1.69 2.27 -21.28
N LEU A 67 -1.37 2.68 -20.05
CA LEU A 67 -0.48 3.80 -19.80
C LEU A 67 0.97 3.49 -20.21
N LEU A 68 1.43 2.26 -20.04
CA LEU A 68 2.74 1.82 -20.52
C LEU A 68 2.82 1.87 -22.05
N GLU A 69 1.77 1.43 -22.74
CA GLU A 69 1.70 1.52 -24.21
C GLU A 69 1.75 2.97 -24.69
N ALA A 70 1.19 3.90 -23.93
CA ALA A 70 1.22 5.33 -24.20
C ALA A 70 2.50 6.02 -23.70
N CYS A 71 3.46 5.28 -23.16
CA CYS A 71 4.69 5.81 -22.58
C CYS A 71 4.48 6.77 -21.41
N ALA A 72 3.33 6.68 -20.74
CA ALA A 72 3.00 7.47 -19.55
C ALA A 72 3.42 6.71 -18.27
N VAL A 73 4.73 6.66 -18.04
CA VAL A 73 5.35 5.78 -17.05
C VAL A 73 4.96 6.11 -15.61
N LEU A 74 4.93 7.39 -15.23
CA LEU A 74 4.64 7.78 -13.85
C LEU A 74 3.20 7.42 -13.44
N PRO A 75 2.14 7.76 -14.20
CA PRO A 75 0.81 7.28 -13.86
C PRO A 75 0.68 5.75 -13.98
N ALA A 76 1.41 5.09 -14.89
CA ALA A 76 1.44 3.62 -14.97
C ALA A 76 1.98 3.01 -13.67
N PHE A 77 2.99 3.61 -13.09
CA PHE A 77 3.54 3.19 -11.79
C PHE A 77 2.52 3.37 -10.66
N ASP A 78 1.77 4.47 -10.65
CA ASP A 78 0.71 4.69 -9.66
C ASP A 78 -0.34 3.56 -9.70
N TYR A 79 -0.77 3.15 -10.90
CA TYR A 79 -1.74 2.06 -11.05
C TYR A 79 -1.13 0.69 -10.73
N THR A 80 0.17 0.51 -10.95
CA THR A 80 0.89 -0.69 -10.52
C THR A 80 0.88 -0.80 -8.99
N LEU A 81 1.10 0.29 -8.27
CA LEU A 81 0.99 0.34 -6.81
C LEU A 81 -0.43 0.05 -6.33
N LYS A 82 -1.45 0.58 -7.01
CA LYS A 82 -2.85 0.28 -6.71
C LYS A 82 -3.15 -1.20 -6.89
N ALA A 83 -2.69 -1.82 -7.97
CA ALA A 83 -2.86 -3.24 -8.22
C ALA A 83 -2.18 -4.08 -7.13
N SER A 84 -0.96 -3.72 -6.74
CA SER A 84 -0.23 -4.39 -5.65
C SER A 84 -1.00 -4.30 -4.33
N HIS A 85 -1.51 -3.12 -3.98
CA HIS A 85 -2.30 -2.90 -2.78
C HIS A 85 -3.57 -3.75 -2.78
N LEU A 86 -4.30 -3.77 -3.88
CA LEU A 86 -5.53 -4.56 -4.02
C LEU A 86 -5.26 -6.06 -3.92
N PHE A 87 -4.16 -6.54 -4.48
CA PHE A 87 -3.75 -7.93 -4.30
C PHE A 87 -3.46 -8.23 -2.83
N ASN A 88 -2.78 -7.34 -2.12
CA ASN A 88 -2.51 -7.54 -0.69
C ASN A 88 -3.80 -7.61 0.13
N LEU A 89 -4.83 -6.83 -0.22
CA LEU A 89 -6.14 -6.92 0.42
C LEU A 89 -6.81 -8.27 0.15
N LEU A 90 -6.77 -8.76 -1.08
CA LEU A 90 -7.32 -10.07 -1.45
C LEU A 90 -6.61 -11.21 -0.70
N ASP A 91 -5.29 -11.14 -0.62
CA ASP A 91 -4.48 -12.13 0.10
C ASP A 91 -4.78 -12.11 1.60
N ALA A 92 -4.91 -10.93 2.20
CA ALA A 92 -5.26 -10.75 3.61
C ALA A 92 -6.65 -11.31 3.95
N ARG A 93 -7.60 -11.24 3.01
CA ARG A 93 -8.95 -11.81 3.16
C ARG A 93 -8.98 -13.33 3.02
N GLY A 94 -7.88 -13.96 2.62
CA GLY A 94 -7.79 -15.40 2.45
C GLY A 94 -8.63 -15.95 1.30
N VAL A 95 -8.99 -15.14 0.31
CA VAL A 95 -9.83 -15.53 -0.83
C VAL A 95 -9.02 -15.99 -2.04
N VAL A 96 -7.71 -15.98 -1.93
CA VAL A 96 -6.77 -16.34 -3.00
C VAL A 96 -6.10 -17.67 -2.68
N SER A 97 -6.23 -18.64 -3.58
CA SER A 97 -5.54 -19.93 -3.44
C SER A 97 -4.02 -19.77 -3.66
N PRO A 98 -3.18 -20.72 -3.18
CA PRO A 98 -1.74 -20.66 -3.43
C PRO A 98 -1.37 -20.54 -4.91
N THR A 99 -2.08 -21.24 -5.81
CA THR A 99 -1.86 -21.16 -7.26
C THR A 99 -2.23 -19.79 -7.81
N GLU A 100 -3.40 -19.28 -7.44
CA GLU A 100 -3.85 -17.93 -7.82
C GLU A 100 -2.91 -16.86 -7.30
N ARG A 101 -2.41 -17.03 -6.07
CA ARG A 101 -1.46 -16.10 -5.46
C ARG A 101 -0.20 -15.93 -6.32
N GLN A 102 0.36 -17.04 -6.81
CA GLN A 102 1.53 -16.99 -7.69
C GLN A 102 1.22 -16.25 -9.00
N SER A 103 0.03 -16.47 -9.55
CA SER A 103 -0.44 -15.77 -10.76
C SER A 103 -0.55 -14.25 -10.53
N PHE A 104 -1.15 -13.82 -9.41
CA PHE A 104 -1.25 -12.39 -9.08
C PHE A 104 0.12 -11.76 -8.85
N ILE A 105 1.02 -12.43 -8.16
CA ILE A 105 2.39 -11.95 -7.94
C ILE A 105 3.10 -11.74 -9.28
N ALA A 106 2.98 -12.69 -10.20
CA ALA A 106 3.57 -12.59 -11.53
C ALA A 106 3.00 -11.39 -12.31
N ARG A 107 1.68 -11.18 -12.25
CA ARG A 107 1.02 -10.05 -12.93
C ARG A 107 1.51 -8.69 -12.41
N VAL A 108 1.60 -8.53 -11.09
CA VAL A 108 2.12 -7.30 -10.48
C VAL A 108 3.60 -7.10 -10.82
N ARG A 109 4.38 -8.16 -10.77
CA ARG A 109 5.80 -8.12 -11.14
C ARG A 109 6.01 -7.69 -12.58
N ASP A 110 5.20 -8.18 -13.50
CA ASP A 110 5.28 -7.81 -14.92
C ASP A 110 4.97 -6.33 -15.13
N LEU A 111 3.99 -5.78 -14.42
CA LEU A 111 3.71 -4.35 -14.45
C LEU A 111 4.91 -3.53 -13.90
N ALA A 112 5.50 -3.95 -12.80
CA ALA A 112 6.65 -3.28 -12.22
C ALA A 112 7.86 -3.30 -13.17
N LYS A 113 8.13 -4.43 -13.81
CA LYS A 113 9.18 -4.56 -14.83
C LYS A 113 8.91 -3.64 -16.02
N GLY A 114 7.67 -3.59 -16.48
CA GLY A 114 7.27 -2.70 -17.57
C GLY A 114 7.53 -1.24 -17.22
N CYS A 115 7.18 -0.81 -16.02
CA CYS A 115 7.45 0.55 -15.55
C CYS A 115 8.95 0.84 -15.48
N ALA A 116 9.74 -0.07 -14.93
CA ALA A 116 11.19 0.10 -14.82
C ALA A 116 11.86 0.19 -16.18
N SER A 117 11.49 -0.69 -17.12
CA SER A 117 12.03 -0.68 -18.49
C SER A 117 11.67 0.60 -19.23
N ALA A 118 10.40 1.01 -19.17
CA ALA A 118 9.94 2.24 -19.82
C ALA A 118 10.61 3.48 -19.24
N TRP A 119 10.81 3.50 -17.93
CA TRP A 119 11.52 4.60 -17.27
C TRP A 119 12.99 4.68 -17.73
N ALA A 120 13.69 3.54 -17.74
CA ALA A 120 15.08 3.48 -18.20
C ALA A 120 15.22 3.94 -19.65
N GLU A 121 14.33 3.51 -20.54
CA GLU A 121 14.29 3.94 -21.94
C GLU A 121 14.05 5.46 -22.07
N SER A 122 13.19 6.03 -21.23
CA SER A 122 12.89 7.47 -21.26
C SER A 122 14.07 8.35 -20.85
N GLN A 123 15.07 7.79 -20.16
CA GLN A 123 16.27 8.49 -19.70
C GLN A 123 17.44 8.42 -20.67
N GLN A 124 17.29 7.73 -21.77
CA GLN A 124 18.33 7.62 -22.81
C GLN A 124 18.32 8.80 -23.77
#